data_f5a892db507c8654c69a306de55fce94
#
_entry.id   f5a892db507c8654c69a306de55fce94
#
_cell.length_a   1.000
_cell.length_b   1.000
_cell.length_c   1.000
_cell.angle_alpha   90.00
_cell.angle_beta   90.00
_cell.angle_gamma   90.00
#
_symmetry.space_group_name_H-M   'P 1'
#
loop_
_entity.id
_entity.type
_entity.pdbx_description
1 polymer ?
#
loop_
_entity_poly.entity_id
_entity_poly.type
_entity_poly.pdbx_seq_one_letter_code
_entity_poly.pdbx_strand_id
1 'polypeptide(L)'
;MNVCPKDKVAAGKMMQDDLYCVLSAMLRQEKEYQCHDYLEFDDTRIDETCRTKMAEWVFQVVDCTQLQRETASVSMMYLDRFMCTSSPSAQKARLDRKEYQLVVLTTLYIATKIFEPFAMDASLVSRLSRGVHSEEEIIALEYEILVALQWKVNGKLLPPFDYTLVYAPPV
;
A
#
# COMPACT_ATOMS: atom_id res chain seq x y z
N MET A 1 -4.13 -47.03 -15.31
CA MET A 1 -4.83 -47.00 -14.00
C MET A 1 -5.94 -45.95 -14.12
N ASN A 2 -7.19 -46.42 -14.20
CA ASN A 2 -8.34 -45.50 -14.31
C ASN A 2 -8.72 -45.05 -12.90
N VAL A 3 -8.54 -43.75 -12.63
CA VAL A 3 -8.98 -43.09 -11.39
C VAL A 3 -10.52 -43.08 -11.40
N CYS A 4 -11.13 -43.61 -10.32
CA CYS A 4 -12.58 -43.68 -10.19
C CYS A 4 -13.23 -42.29 -10.29
N PRO A 5 -14.38 -42.13 -11.00
CA PRO A 5 -15.06 -40.83 -11.11
C PRO A 5 -15.42 -40.17 -9.78
N LYS A 6 -15.64 -40.99 -8.73
CA LYS A 6 -15.95 -40.50 -7.36
C LYS A 6 -14.77 -39.74 -6.71
N ASP A 7 -13.53 -40.14 -7.02
CA ASP A 7 -12.34 -39.50 -6.46
C ASP A 7 -12.08 -38.13 -7.09
N LYS A 8 -12.44 -37.92 -8.37
CA LYS A 8 -12.36 -36.64 -9.05
C LYS A 8 -13.37 -35.61 -8.51
N VAL A 9 -14.57 -36.08 -8.17
CA VAL A 9 -15.63 -35.22 -7.59
C VAL A 9 -15.27 -34.80 -6.17
N ALA A 10 -14.73 -35.71 -5.37
CA ALA A 10 -14.30 -35.42 -4.00
C ALA A 10 -13.11 -34.44 -3.98
N ALA A 11 -12.12 -34.61 -4.88
CA ALA A 11 -10.98 -33.72 -5.00
C ALA A 11 -11.39 -32.32 -5.47
N GLY A 12 -12.35 -32.23 -6.43
CA GLY A 12 -12.88 -30.93 -6.90
C GLY A 12 -13.64 -30.19 -5.80
N LYS A 13 -14.41 -30.88 -4.98
CA LYS A 13 -15.15 -30.28 -3.86
C LYS A 13 -14.22 -29.81 -2.76
N MET A 14 -13.21 -30.58 -2.41
CA MET A 14 -12.19 -30.20 -1.40
C MET A 14 -11.41 -28.97 -1.84
N MET A 15 -11.02 -28.87 -3.12
CA MET A 15 -10.34 -27.71 -3.67
C MET A 15 -11.25 -26.45 -3.68
N GLN A 16 -12.56 -26.61 -3.86
CA GLN A 16 -13.53 -25.53 -3.84
C GLN A 16 -13.79 -25.03 -2.42
N ASP A 17 -13.85 -25.94 -1.43
CA ASP A 17 -14.00 -25.61 -0.02
C ASP A 17 -12.75 -24.88 0.51
N ASP A 18 -11.54 -25.30 0.11
CA ASP A 18 -10.28 -24.63 0.45
C ASP A 18 -10.22 -23.21 -0.15
N LEU A 19 -10.63 -23.04 -1.42
CA LEU A 19 -10.70 -21.74 -2.06
C LEU A 19 -11.68 -20.80 -1.35
N TYR A 20 -12.85 -21.32 -0.97
CA TYR A 20 -13.84 -20.56 -0.22
C TYR A 20 -13.31 -20.12 1.16
N CYS A 21 -12.60 -20.98 1.86
CA CYS A 21 -11.95 -20.65 3.14
C CYS A 21 -10.91 -19.55 2.97
N VAL A 22 -10.07 -19.63 1.93
CA VAL A 22 -9.05 -18.60 1.63
C VAL A 22 -9.72 -17.27 1.30
N LEU A 23 -10.71 -17.24 0.40
CA LEU A 23 -11.44 -16.02 0.04
C LEU A 23 -12.16 -15.40 1.24
N SER A 24 -12.77 -16.23 2.08
CA SER A 24 -13.44 -15.76 3.31
C SER A 24 -12.47 -15.18 4.34
N ALA A 25 -11.25 -15.71 4.41
CA ALA A 25 -10.19 -15.16 5.25
C ALA A 25 -9.69 -13.83 4.69
N MET A 26 -9.49 -13.74 3.36
CA MET A 26 -9.09 -12.50 2.68
C MET A 26 -10.13 -11.39 2.87
N LEU A 27 -11.42 -11.68 2.68
CA LEU A 27 -12.51 -10.72 2.90
C LEU A 27 -12.63 -10.25 4.37
N ARG A 28 -12.34 -11.12 5.34
CA ARG A 28 -12.28 -10.72 6.76
C ARG A 28 -11.12 -9.79 7.02
N GLN A 29 -9.97 -10.11 6.46
CA GLN A 29 -8.76 -9.31 6.60
C GLN A 29 -8.92 -7.95 5.91
N GLU A 30 -9.56 -7.88 4.74
CA GLU A 30 -9.87 -6.64 4.03
C GLU A 30 -10.64 -5.65 4.92
N LYS A 31 -11.63 -6.14 5.67
CA LYS A 31 -12.40 -5.30 6.62
C LYS A 31 -11.54 -4.66 7.71
N GLU A 32 -10.46 -5.34 8.13
CA GLU A 32 -9.53 -4.79 9.14
C GLU A 32 -8.63 -3.68 8.56
N TYR A 33 -8.49 -3.62 7.23
CA TYR A 33 -7.67 -2.62 6.53
C TYR A 33 -8.50 -1.46 5.95
N GLN A 34 -9.83 -1.52 6.04
CA GLN A 34 -10.68 -0.41 5.65
C GLN A 34 -10.41 0.79 6.56
N CYS A 35 -10.22 1.94 5.96
CA CYS A 35 -10.10 3.22 6.63
C CYS A 35 -11.16 4.19 6.11
N HIS A 36 -11.47 5.20 6.91
CA HIS A 36 -12.30 6.30 6.46
C HIS A 36 -11.58 7.11 5.37
N ASP A 37 -12.32 7.82 4.55
CA ASP A 37 -11.70 8.73 3.59
C ASP A 37 -11.15 9.97 4.33
N TYR A 38 -9.82 10.04 4.44
CA TYR A 38 -9.16 11.17 5.10
C TYR A 38 -9.29 12.47 4.28
N LEU A 39 -9.69 12.41 3.01
CA LEU A 39 -9.93 13.57 2.17
C LEU A 39 -11.22 14.30 2.61
N GLU A 40 -12.13 13.61 3.29
CA GLU A 40 -13.36 14.17 3.86
C GLU A 40 -13.17 14.75 5.27
N PHE A 41 -11.98 14.69 5.84
CA PHE A 41 -11.73 15.25 7.17
C PHE A 41 -11.77 16.79 7.13
N ASP A 42 -12.41 17.40 8.09
CA ASP A 42 -12.54 18.86 8.20
C ASP A 42 -11.18 19.58 8.30
N ASP A 43 -10.15 18.89 8.78
CA ASP A 43 -8.80 19.40 8.98
C ASP A 43 -7.85 19.10 7.82
N THR A 44 -8.34 18.55 6.70
CA THR A 44 -7.47 18.23 5.55
C THR A 44 -7.34 19.41 4.57
N ARG A 45 -6.12 19.61 4.04
CA ARG A 45 -5.82 20.48 2.90
C ARG A 45 -5.32 19.68 1.69
N ILE A 46 -5.30 18.36 1.83
CA ILE A 46 -4.98 17.45 0.73
C ILE A 46 -6.27 17.13 0.00
N ASP A 47 -6.31 17.46 -1.27
CA ASP A 47 -7.43 17.19 -2.15
C ASP A 47 -7.20 15.92 -2.99
N GLU A 48 -8.25 15.43 -3.63
CA GLU A 48 -8.20 14.29 -4.53
C GLU A 48 -7.16 14.48 -5.66
N THR A 49 -7.02 15.71 -6.17
CA THR A 49 -6.04 16.04 -7.20
C THR A 49 -4.61 15.84 -6.69
N CYS A 50 -4.33 16.23 -5.45
CA CYS A 50 -3.03 16.03 -4.83
C CYS A 50 -2.73 14.53 -4.67
N ARG A 51 -3.70 13.76 -4.16
CA ARG A 51 -3.58 12.31 -3.99
C ARG A 51 -3.37 11.61 -5.33
N THR A 52 -4.14 11.94 -6.36
CA THR A 52 -4.02 11.35 -7.71
C THR A 52 -2.63 11.60 -8.30
N LYS A 53 -2.13 12.83 -8.26
CA LYS A 53 -0.78 13.16 -8.75
C LYS A 53 0.32 12.38 -8.02
N MET A 54 0.19 12.20 -6.72
CA MET A 54 1.16 11.42 -5.95
C MET A 54 1.07 9.93 -6.28
N ALA A 55 -0.13 9.39 -6.48
CA ALA A 55 -0.31 8.02 -6.93
C ALA A 55 0.31 7.79 -8.32
N GLU A 56 0.00 8.65 -9.30
CA GLU A 56 0.62 8.61 -10.63
C GLU A 56 2.15 8.65 -10.55
N TRP A 57 2.68 9.53 -9.70
CA TRP A 57 4.12 9.61 -9.47
C TRP A 57 4.70 8.32 -8.88
N VAL A 58 4.04 7.70 -7.90
CA VAL A 58 4.47 6.42 -7.32
C VAL A 58 4.52 5.32 -8.39
N PHE A 59 3.48 5.22 -9.24
CA PHE A 59 3.48 4.26 -10.36
C PHE A 59 4.60 4.53 -11.35
N GLN A 60 4.87 5.80 -11.69
CA GLN A 60 6.00 6.17 -12.57
C GLN A 60 7.35 5.74 -11.97
N VAL A 61 7.56 5.95 -10.66
CA VAL A 61 8.78 5.51 -9.97
C VAL A 61 8.92 3.99 -10.05
N VAL A 62 7.87 3.25 -9.74
CA VAL A 62 7.85 1.78 -9.77
C VAL A 62 8.14 1.26 -11.18
N ASP A 63 7.50 1.82 -12.21
CA ASP A 63 7.73 1.45 -13.61
C ASP A 63 9.18 1.78 -14.06
N CYS A 64 9.70 2.95 -13.70
CA CYS A 64 11.08 3.35 -14.04
C CYS A 64 12.14 2.49 -13.32
N THR A 65 11.86 2.02 -12.14
CA THR A 65 12.77 1.17 -11.34
C THR A 65 12.54 -0.32 -11.57
N GLN A 66 11.60 -0.69 -12.46
CA GLN A 66 11.25 -2.08 -12.80
C GLN A 66 10.80 -2.91 -11.58
N LEU A 67 10.18 -2.27 -10.60
CA LEU A 67 9.55 -2.94 -9.47
C LEU A 67 8.17 -3.47 -9.85
N GLN A 68 7.59 -4.31 -9.00
CA GLN A 68 6.25 -4.85 -9.21
C GLN A 68 5.19 -3.73 -9.01
N ARG A 69 4.20 -3.66 -9.89
CA ARG A 69 3.13 -2.65 -9.78
C ARG A 69 2.29 -2.79 -8.52
N GLU A 70 2.19 -4.02 -7.99
CA GLU A 70 1.58 -4.31 -6.70
C GLU A 70 2.23 -3.53 -5.56
N THR A 71 3.55 -3.31 -5.63
CA THR A 71 4.28 -2.50 -4.65
C THR A 71 3.78 -1.07 -4.58
N ALA A 72 3.44 -0.46 -5.74
CA ALA A 72 2.81 0.86 -5.78
C ALA A 72 1.44 0.86 -5.09
N SER A 73 0.59 -0.13 -5.41
CA SER A 73 -0.75 -0.25 -4.83
C SER A 73 -0.70 -0.45 -3.31
N VAL A 74 0.23 -1.28 -2.83
CA VAL A 74 0.45 -1.49 -1.40
C VAL A 74 0.97 -0.24 -0.71
N SER A 75 1.88 0.49 -1.35
CA SER A 75 2.36 1.78 -0.83
C SER A 75 1.21 2.77 -0.63
N MET A 76 0.31 2.88 -1.60
CA MET A 76 -0.87 3.75 -1.50
C MET A 76 -1.85 3.29 -0.40
N MET A 77 -2.02 1.98 -0.22
CA MET A 77 -2.81 1.43 0.88
C MET A 77 -2.20 1.79 2.25
N TYR A 78 -0.88 1.73 2.40
CA TYR A 78 -0.22 2.16 3.65
C TYR A 78 -0.40 3.66 3.89
N LEU A 79 -0.28 4.46 2.83
CA LEU A 79 -0.53 5.90 2.88
C LEU A 79 -1.93 6.19 3.42
N ASP A 80 -2.97 5.64 2.78
CA ASP A 80 -4.35 5.94 3.16
C ASP A 80 -4.65 5.51 4.59
N ARG A 81 -4.18 4.33 5.00
CA ARG A 81 -4.31 3.85 6.37
C ARG A 81 -3.60 4.74 7.37
N PHE A 82 -2.38 5.18 7.06
CA PHE A 82 -1.61 6.07 7.94
C PHE A 82 -2.28 7.43 8.07
N MET A 83 -2.76 8.00 6.95
CA MET A 83 -3.43 9.29 6.93
C MET A 83 -4.72 9.30 7.77
N CYS A 84 -5.34 8.15 8.00
CA CYS A 84 -6.51 7.99 8.88
C CYS A 84 -6.15 7.88 10.37
N THR A 85 -4.86 7.78 10.72
CA THR A 85 -4.45 7.68 12.12
C THR A 85 -4.42 9.04 12.82
N SER A 86 -4.38 9.01 14.15
CA SER A 86 -4.18 10.19 15.01
C SER A 86 -2.70 10.52 15.24
N SER A 87 -1.77 9.90 14.49
CA SER A 87 -0.35 10.18 14.58
C SER A 87 -0.06 11.67 14.31
N PRO A 88 0.87 12.31 15.03
CA PRO A 88 1.22 13.72 14.81
C PRO A 88 1.69 13.98 13.37
N SER A 89 2.48 13.09 12.78
CA SER A 89 2.94 13.24 11.40
C SER A 89 1.80 13.06 10.39
N ALA A 90 0.81 12.18 10.64
CA ALA A 90 -0.38 12.09 9.81
C ALA A 90 -1.22 13.37 9.84
N GLN A 91 -1.42 13.95 11.04
CA GLN A 91 -2.13 15.23 11.18
C GLN A 91 -1.41 16.36 10.44
N LYS A 92 -0.08 16.43 10.58
CA LYS A 92 0.75 17.42 9.87
C LYS A 92 0.67 17.24 8.34
N ALA A 93 0.73 16.00 7.87
CA ALA A 93 0.65 15.67 6.46
C ALA A 93 -0.72 15.99 5.83
N ARG A 94 -1.82 15.94 6.60
CA ARG A 94 -3.13 16.42 6.12
C ARG A 94 -3.17 17.92 5.86
N LEU A 95 -2.32 18.70 6.52
CA LEU A 95 -2.29 20.16 6.44
C LEU A 95 -1.24 20.71 5.48
N ASP A 96 -0.17 19.94 5.21
CA ASP A 96 0.98 20.40 4.42
C ASP A 96 1.34 19.37 3.33
N ARG A 97 1.34 19.84 2.08
CA ARG A 97 1.69 19.03 0.90
C ARG A 97 3.12 18.50 0.92
N LYS A 98 4.05 19.23 1.56
CA LYS A 98 5.44 18.79 1.70
C LYS A 98 5.50 17.59 2.65
N GLU A 99 4.83 17.67 3.79
CA GLU A 99 4.74 16.56 4.75
C GLU A 99 3.99 15.36 4.14
N TYR A 100 2.94 15.62 3.37
CA TYR A 100 2.22 14.58 2.63
C TYR A 100 3.15 13.85 1.64
N GLN A 101 3.99 14.59 0.91
CA GLN A 101 4.99 13.99 0.02
C GLN A 101 5.98 13.10 0.80
N LEU A 102 6.42 13.53 1.99
CA LEU A 102 7.29 12.71 2.83
C LEU A 102 6.62 11.40 3.23
N VAL A 103 5.35 11.44 3.60
CA VAL A 103 4.59 10.21 3.92
C VAL A 103 4.51 9.29 2.70
N VAL A 104 4.20 9.81 1.51
CA VAL A 104 4.15 9.01 0.27
C VAL A 104 5.49 8.34 -0.04
N LEU A 105 6.59 9.09 0.06
CA LEU A 105 7.94 8.57 -0.13
C LEU A 105 8.26 7.44 0.86
N THR A 106 7.91 7.65 2.13
CA THR A 106 8.20 6.70 3.19
C THR A 106 7.33 5.44 3.08
N THR A 107 6.06 5.55 2.69
CA THR A 107 5.21 4.37 2.44
C THR A 107 5.69 3.56 1.24
N LEU A 108 6.19 4.20 0.19
CA LEU A 108 6.83 3.51 -0.93
C LEU A 108 8.12 2.81 -0.47
N TYR A 109 8.94 3.45 0.35
CA TYR A 109 10.13 2.85 0.93
C TYR A 109 9.80 1.58 1.74
N ILE A 110 8.79 1.64 2.62
CA ILE A 110 8.32 0.48 3.40
C ILE A 110 7.84 -0.62 2.46
N ALA A 111 7.02 -0.30 1.46
CA ALA A 111 6.49 -1.28 0.52
C ALA A 111 7.61 -2.00 -0.24
N THR A 112 8.64 -1.30 -0.72
CA THR A 112 9.78 -1.93 -1.40
C THR A 112 10.56 -2.86 -0.49
N LYS A 113 10.73 -2.53 0.79
CA LYS A 113 11.41 -3.40 1.77
C LYS A 113 10.67 -4.72 2.03
N ILE A 114 9.35 -4.73 1.89
CA ILE A 114 8.52 -5.88 2.22
C ILE A 114 8.26 -6.77 1.00
N PHE A 115 8.06 -6.17 -0.18
CA PHE A 115 7.56 -6.89 -1.35
C PHE A 115 8.62 -7.16 -2.41
N GLU A 116 9.70 -6.38 -2.43
CA GLU A 116 10.71 -6.50 -3.48
C GLU A 116 11.91 -7.31 -3.00
N PRO A 117 12.52 -8.12 -3.88
CA PRO A 117 13.75 -8.86 -3.54
C PRO A 117 14.93 -7.92 -3.28
N PHE A 118 14.92 -6.73 -3.87
CA PHE A 118 15.90 -5.67 -3.67
C PHE A 118 15.17 -4.39 -3.30
N ALA A 119 15.21 -4.04 -2.02
CA ALA A 119 14.60 -2.81 -1.54
C ALA A 119 15.37 -1.57 -2.03
N MET A 120 14.66 -0.48 -2.21
CA MET A 120 15.30 0.83 -2.33
C MET A 120 16.03 1.16 -1.03
N ASP A 121 17.18 1.82 -1.11
CA ASP A 121 17.81 2.39 0.07
C ASP A 121 17.25 3.80 0.36
N ALA A 122 17.42 4.27 1.60
CA ALA A 122 16.90 5.57 2.02
C ALA A 122 17.53 6.72 1.21
N SER A 123 18.77 6.57 0.76
CA SER A 123 19.48 7.58 -0.03
C SER A 123 18.84 7.73 -1.42
N LEU A 124 18.42 6.63 -2.04
CA LEU A 124 17.70 6.68 -3.31
C LEU A 124 16.34 7.37 -3.13
N VAL A 125 15.60 7.03 -2.08
CA VAL A 125 14.30 7.64 -1.78
C VAL A 125 14.44 9.13 -1.51
N SER A 126 15.45 9.56 -0.76
CA SER A 126 15.78 10.97 -0.56
C SER A 126 16.04 11.69 -1.90
N ARG A 127 16.83 11.10 -2.81
CA ARG A 127 17.07 11.66 -4.15
C ARG A 127 15.79 11.77 -5.00
N LEU A 128 14.85 10.85 -4.86
CA LEU A 128 13.54 10.93 -5.53
C LEU A 128 12.74 12.16 -5.08
N SER A 129 12.95 12.64 -3.85
CA SER A 129 12.38 13.90 -3.36
C SER A 129 13.06 15.15 -3.94
N ARG A 130 14.09 14.99 -4.79
CA ARG A 130 14.95 16.08 -5.28
C ARG A 130 15.63 16.86 -4.16
N GLY A 131 15.98 16.19 -3.06
CA GLY A 131 16.64 16.78 -1.90
C GLY A 131 15.71 17.59 -0.98
N VAL A 132 14.40 17.45 -1.13
CA VAL A 132 13.41 18.11 -0.26
C VAL A 132 13.37 17.43 1.11
N HIS A 133 13.62 16.13 1.16
CA HIS A 133 13.60 15.31 2.37
C HIS A 133 14.91 14.58 2.54
N SER A 134 15.43 14.55 3.77
CA SER A 134 16.66 13.84 4.11
C SER A 134 16.41 12.34 4.37
N GLU A 135 17.50 11.57 4.39
CA GLU A 135 17.42 10.14 4.71
C GLU A 135 16.95 9.93 6.16
N GLU A 136 17.39 10.79 7.08
CA GLU A 136 17.04 10.73 8.49
C GLU A 136 15.54 10.98 8.70
N GLU A 137 14.94 11.93 7.95
CA GLU A 137 13.51 12.21 8.01
C GLU A 137 12.70 10.98 7.53
N ILE A 138 13.14 10.33 6.44
CA ILE A 138 12.49 9.13 5.90
C ILE A 138 12.57 7.97 6.90
N ILE A 139 13.74 7.72 7.49
CA ILE A 139 13.94 6.63 8.45
C ILE A 139 13.17 6.88 9.75
N ALA A 140 13.13 8.12 10.23
CA ALA A 140 12.37 8.47 11.42
C ALA A 140 10.85 8.27 11.21
N LEU A 141 10.36 8.70 10.05
CA LEU A 141 8.95 8.55 9.71
C LEU A 141 8.57 7.09 9.41
N GLU A 142 9.48 6.28 8.88
CA GLU A 142 9.27 4.84 8.69
C GLU A 142 8.84 4.18 10.01
N TYR A 143 9.60 4.43 11.06
CA TYR A 143 9.29 3.86 12.38
C TYR A 143 7.91 4.32 12.88
N GLU A 144 7.59 5.61 12.75
CA GLU A 144 6.30 6.16 13.17
C GLU A 144 5.13 5.53 12.39
N ILE A 145 5.27 5.38 11.07
CA ILE A 145 4.25 4.72 10.23
C ILE A 145 4.05 3.27 10.68
N LEU A 146 5.11 2.50 10.86
CA LEU A 146 5.03 1.10 11.28
C LEU A 146 4.32 0.95 12.63
N VAL A 147 4.63 1.82 13.59
CA VAL A 147 3.97 1.84 14.90
C VAL A 147 2.50 2.23 14.78
N ALA A 148 2.19 3.28 14.03
CA ALA A 148 0.81 3.74 13.82
C ALA A 148 -0.06 2.69 13.12
N LEU A 149 0.52 1.92 12.19
CA LEU A 149 -0.12 0.79 11.51
C LEU A 149 -0.09 -0.51 12.35
N GLN A 150 0.42 -0.47 13.59
CA GLN A 150 0.54 -1.63 14.48
C GLN A 150 1.32 -2.79 13.86
N TRP A 151 2.32 -2.50 13.02
CA TRP A 151 3.10 -3.48 12.27
C TRP A 151 2.26 -4.39 11.36
N LYS A 152 1.00 -4.02 11.10
CA LYS A 152 0.10 -4.75 10.19
C LYS A 152 0.40 -4.37 8.73
N VAL A 153 1.60 -4.68 8.28
CA VAL A 153 2.12 -4.42 6.93
C VAL A 153 2.34 -5.69 6.12
N ASN A 154 2.08 -6.86 6.70
CA ASN A 154 2.22 -8.17 6.06
C ASN A 154 1.02 -8.48 5.18
N GLY A 155 0.84 -7.73 4.13
CA GLY A 155 -0.21 -8.03 3.19
C GLY A 155 0.32 -8.76 1.96
N LYS A 156 0.30 -10.09 1.94
CA LYS A 156 -0.09 -10.82 0.72
C LYS A 156 -1.59 -10.63 0.46
N LEU A 157 -2.12 -9.51 0.92
CA LEU A 157 -3.43 -9.04 0.56
C LEU A 157 -3.25 -8.36 -0.78
N LEU A 158 -3.93 -8.88 -1.76
CA LEU A 158 -4.28 -8.06 -2.91
C LEU A 158 -4.87 -6.78 -2.32
N PRO A 159 -4.33 -5.61 -2.64
CA PRO A 159 -4.97 -4.36 -2.28
C PRO A 159 -6.43 -4.44 -2.74
N PRO A 160 -7.37 -3.81 -2.02
CA PRO A 160 -8.77 -3.78 -2.45
C PRO A 160 -8.82 -3.52 -3.95
N PHE A 161 -9.65 -4.26 -4.67
CA PHE A 161 -9.70 -4.32 -6.13
C PHE A 161 -9.68 -2.92 -6.80
N ASP A 162 -10.12 -1.90 -6.07
CA ASP A 162 -10.18 -0.50 -6.51
C ASP A 162 -8.80 0.15 -6.73
N TYR A 163 -7.75 -0.22 -5.99
CA TYR A 163 -6.44 0.41 -6.15
C TYR A 163 -5.74 0.07 -7.46
N THR A 164 -5.92 -1.14 -7.97
CA THR A 164 -5.33 -1.56 -9.24
C THR A 164 -6.10 -1.04 -10.45
N LEU A 165 -7.42 -0.82 -10.31
CA LEU A 165 -8.28 -0.33 -11.39
C LEU A 165 -8.24 1.20 -11.52
N VAL A 166 -8.15 1.93 -10.41
CA VAL A 166 -8.18 3.41 -10.39
C VAL A 166 -6.85 4.00 -10.86
N TYR A 167 -5.74 3.30 -10.64
CA TYR A 167 -4.39 3.84 -10.92
C TYR A 167 -3.64 3.12 -12.05
N ALA A 168 -4.22 2.11 -12.69
CA ALA A 168 -3.64 1.55 -13.89
C ALA A 168 -3.85 2.53 -15.06
N PRO A 169 -2.79 3.16 -15.63
CA PRO A 169 -2.97 3.93 -16.84
C PRO A 169 -3.50 3.00 -17.95
N PRO A 170 -4.31 3.50 -18.88
CA PRO A 170 -4.75 2.72 -20.03
C PRO A 170 -3.51 2.21 -20.78
N VAL A 171 -3.53 0.91 -21.10
CA VAL A 171 -2.51 0.21 -21.89
C VAL A 171 -2.47 0.79 -23.28
#